data_a6500bab6d0cac6058a483d44d236567
#
_entry.id   a6500bab6d0cac6058a483d44d236567
#
_cell.length_a   1.000
_cell.length_b   1.000
_cell.length_c   1.000
_cell.angle_alpha   90.00
_cell.angle_beta   90.00
_cell.angle_gamma   90.00
#
_symmetry.space_group_name_H-M   'P 1'
#
loop_
_entity.id
_entity.type
_entity.pdbx_description
1 polymer ?
#
loop_
_entity_poly.entity_id
_entity_poly.type
_entity_poly.pdbx_seq_one_letter_code
_entity_poly.pdbx_strand_id
1 'polypeptide(L)'
;MSQDLKLPKVGVGCLVLDKQGKVLLVRRAYPPGAGKWSIPGGHVELGEDLVEAATRELKEETGVEAEPVGVVNVDTLIVYDERENIKYHYVLIDVLYKDPKGEIRPGGDALEVGFYRLEEALKMDLTTSVRGLLEKITLNMIPLEKPIHHKTYRYVD
;
A
#
# COMPACT_ATOMS: atom_id res chain seq x y z
N MET A 1 -11.30 -9.54 29.80
CA MET A 1 -11.12 -8.45 28.82
C MET A 1 -9.76 -8.55 28.17
N SER A 2 -9.76 -8.77 26.88
CA SER A 2 -8.52 -8.68 26.13
C SER A 2 -8.06 -7.22 26.15
N GLN A 3 -6.95 -6.96 26.80
CA GLN A 3 -6.24 -5.71 26.53
C GLN A 3 -5.71 -5.84 25.11
N ASP A 4 -6.20 -4.97 24.23
CA ASP A 4 -5.61 -4.83 22.91
C ASP A 4 -4.16 -4.39 23.10
N LEU A 5 -3.24 -5.35 23.01
CA LEU A 5 -1.83 -5.05 23.01
C LEU A 5 -1.55 -4.18 21.79
N LYS A 6 -1.16 -2.93 22.05
CA LYS A 6 -0.73 -2.03 20.97
C LYS A 6 0.64 -2.50 20.47
N LEU A 7 0.61 -3.29 19.44
CA LEU A 7 1.82 -3.77 18.75
C LEU A 7 1.96 -3.08 17.40
N PRO A 8 3.19 -2.88 16.94
CA PRO A 8 3.40 -2.49 15.55
C PRO A 8 2.76 -3.51 14.61
N LYS A 9 2.10 -3.03 13.57
CA LYS A 9 1.46 -3.87 12.56
C LYS A 9 2.24 -3.78 11.25
N VAL A 10 2.15 -4.82 10.44
CA VAL A 10 2.72 -4.82 9.10
C VAL A 10 1.61 -4.48 8.12
N GLY A 11 1.81 -3.38 7.41
CA GLY A 11 0.96 -2.98 6.30
C GLY A 11 1.65 -3.25 4.97
N VAL A 12 0.89 -3.65 3.97
CA VAL A 12 1.37 -3.81 2.60
C VAL A 12 0.66 -2.82 1.70
N GLY A 13 1.40 -2.24 0.77
CA GLY A 13 0.88 -1.37 -0.28
C GLY A 13 1.14 -1.97 -1.64
N CYS A 14 0.23 -1.70 -2.58
CA CYS A 14 0.34 -2.15 -3.96
C CYS A 14 0.67 -0.96 -4.85
N LEU A 15 1.94 -0.84 -5.25
CA LEU A 15 2.36 0.14 -6.25
C LEU A 15 2.11 -0.47 -7.63
N VAL A 16 0.95 -0.17 -8.21
CA VAL A 16 0.56 -0.70 -9.52
C VAL A 16 0.79 0.38 -10.57
N LEU A 17 1.67 0.09 -11.50
CA LEU A 17 1.97 0.98 -12.62
C LEU A 17 1.48 0.33 -13.92
N ASP A 18 0.72 1.08 -14.70
CA ASP A 18 0.32 0.64 -16.03
C ASP A 18 1.41 0.91 -17.08
N LYS A 19 1.17 0.54 -18.33
CA LYS A 19 2.14 0.71 -19.43
C LYS A 19 2.45 2.18 -19.72
N GLN A 20 1.59 3.09 -19.29
CA GLN A 20 1.78 4.54 -19.45
C GLN A 20 2.45 5.17 -18.23
N GLY A 21 2.80 4.38 -17.21
CA GLY A 21 3.37 4.87 -15.97
C GLY A 21 2.37 5.49 -15.01
N LYS A 22 1.06 5.31 -15.24
CA LYS A 22 0.03 5.78 -14.31
C LYS A 22 -0.02 4.89 -13.09
N VAL A 23 -0.25 5.50 -11.93
CA VAL A 23 -0.34 4.81 -10.65
C VAL A 23 -1.80 4.60 -10.24
N LEU A 24 -2.10 3.41 -9.75
CA LEU A 24 -3.42 3.07 -9.22
C LEU A 24 -3.58 3.65 -7.82
N LEU A 25 -4.60 4.46 -7.62
CA LEU A 25 -4.92 5.06 -6.33
C LEU A 25 -6.34 4.75 -5.91
N VAL A 26 -6.54 4.67 -4.58
CA VAL A 26 -7.83 4.50 -3.94
C VAL A 26 -8.06 5.64 -2.97
N ARG A 27 -9.31 6.06 -2.82
CA ARG A 27 -9.71 7.01 -1.78
C ARG A 27 -10.18 6.24 -0.55
N ARG A 28 -9.58 6.51 0.59
CA ARG A 28 -9.80 5.75 1.82
C ARG A 28 -11.13 6.12 2.51
N ALA A 29 -11.87 5.11 2.96
CA ALA A 29 -13.09 5.32 3.75
C ALA A 29 -12.78 5.52 5.24
N TYR A 30 -11.70 4.91 5.76
CA TYR A 30 -11.42 4.81 7.21
C TYR A 30 -10.04 5.33 7.59
N PRO A 31 -9.87 5.74 8.88
CA PRO A 31 -8.54 6.12 9.40
C PRO A 31 -7.54 4.94 9.38
N PRO A 32 -6.22 5.22 9.32
CA PRO A 32 -5.65 6.56 9.19
C PRO A 32 -5.83 7.12 7.78
N GLY A 33 -6.01 8.45 7.69
CA GLY A 33 -6.14 9.14 6.41
C GLY A 33 -7.50 8.99 5.72
N ALA A 34 -8.59 8.89 6.46
CA ALA A 34 -9.94 8.84 5.90
C ALA A 34 -10.21 9.99 4.94
N GLY A 35 -10.79 9.69 3.77
CA GLY A 35 -11.06 10.66 2.71
C GLY A 35 -9.87 11.01 1.83
N LYS A 36 -8.66 10.59 2.19
CA LYS A 36 -7.44 10.83 1.41
C LYS A 36 -7.17 9.71 0.42
N TRP A 37 -6.33 10.01 -0.55
CA TRP A 37 -5.92 9.06 -1.57
C TRP A 37 -4.64 8.33 -1.15
N SER A 38 -4.59 7.04 -1.45
CA SER A 38 -3.43 6.21 -1.21
C SER A 38 -3.32 5.12 -2.27
N ILE A 39 -2.23 4.35 -2.23
CA ILE A 39 -2.16 3.11 -3.01
C ILE A 39 -3.03 2.05 -2.32
N PRO A 40 -3.56 1.06 -3.07
CA PRO A 40 -4.28 -0.06 -2.47
C PRO A 40 -3.40 -0.79 -1.47
N GLY A 41 -3.97 -1.31 -0.40
CA GLY A 41 -3.22 -2.05 0.60
C GLY A 41 -4.03 -2.35 1.84
N GLY A 42 -3.38 -2.98 2.80
CA GLY A 42 -3.98 -3.34 4.08
C GLY A 42 -3.00 -4.09 4.95
N HIS A 43 -3.52 -4.80 5.93
CA HIS A 43 -2.69 -5.53 6.90
C HIS A 43 -2.32 -6.92 6.39
N VAL A 44 -1.10 -7.34 6.72
CA VAL A 44 -0.71 -8.75 6.59
C VAL A 44 -1.44 -9.52 7.69
N GLU A 45 -2.13 -10.59 7.31
CA GLU A 45 -2.78 -11.48 8.25
C GLU A 45 -1.81 -12.58 8.70
N LEU A 46 -2.05 -13.11 9.90
CA LEU A 46 -1.20 -14.15 10.48
C LEU A 46 -1.04 -15.33 9.51
N GLY A 47 0.19 -15.71 9.23
CA GLY A 47 0.52 -16.81 8.32
C GLY A 47 0.55 -16.44 6.84
N GLU A 48 0.22 -15.20 6.50
CA GLU A 48 0.17 -14.71 5.13
C GLU A 48 1.53 -14.16 4.69
N ASP A 49 1.94 -14.46 3.47
CA ASP A 49 3.11 -13.85 2.84
C ASP A 49 2.80 -12.40 2.43
N LEU A 50 3.83 -11.55 2.30
CA LEU A 50 3.67 -10.15 1.91
C LEU A 50 2.95 -9.99 0.57
N VAL A 51 3.35 -10.78 -0.43
CA VAL A 51 2.77 -10.69 -1.77
C VAL A 51 1.34 -11.24 -1.79
N GLU A 52 1.07 -12.30 -1.04
CA GLU A 52 -0.29 -12.83 -0.86
C GLU A 52 -1.21 -11.77 -0.27
N ALA A 53 -0.76 -11.09 0.79
CA ALA A 53 -1.52 -10.02 1.44
C ALA A 53 -1.79 -8.85 0.50
N ALA A 54 -0.76 -8.37 -0.18
CA ALA A 54 -0.87 -7.26 -1.13
C ALA A 54 -1.81 -7.62 -2.29
N THR A 55 -1.68 -8.80 -2.86
CA THR A 55 -2.51 -9.27 -3.98
C THR A 55 -3.98 -9.41 -3.58
N ARG A 56 -4.24 -9.92 -2.39
CA ARG A 56 -5.59 -10.02 -1.83
C ARG A 56 -6.23 -8.64 -1.68
N GLU A 57 -5.52 -7.69 -1.06
CA GLU A 57 -6.00 -6.32 -0.86
C GLU A 57 -6.25 -5.59 -2.19
N LEU A 58 -5.35 -5.77 -3.16
CA LEU A 58 -5.49 -5.19 -4.49
C LEU A 58 -6.81 -5.63 -5.14
N LYS A 59 -7.11 -6.91 -5.10
CA LYS A 59 -8.34 -7.48 -5.67
C LYS A 59 -9.58 -6.98 -4.93
N GLU A 60 -9.55 -7.01 -3.60
CA GLU A 60 -10.68 -6.59 -2.76
C GLU A 60 -11.04 -5.12 -2.95
N GLU A 61 -10.04 -4.25 -2.99
CA GLU A 61 -10.26 -2.79 -3.04
C GLU A 61 -10.49 -2.23 -4.44
N THR A 62 -9.94 -2.86 -5.47
CA THR A 62 -9.94 -2.28 -6.82
C THR A 62 -10.50 -3.18 -7.92
N GLY A 63 -10.63 -4.47 -7.66
CA GLY A 63 -10.99 -5.45 -8.69
C GLY A 63 -9.86 -5.77 -9.67
N VAL A 64 -8.72 -5.12 -9.53
CA VAL A 64 -7.57 -5.29 -10.45
C VAL A 64 -6.79 -6.55 -10.12
N GLU A 65 -6.38 -7.24 -11.17
CA GLU A 65 -5.38 -8.30 -11.13
C GLU A 65 -4.13 -7.79 -11.84
N ALA A 66 -2.97 -7.96 -11.21
CA ALA A 66 -1.71 -7.50 -11.75
C ALA A 66 -0.60 -8.47 -11.39
N GLU A 67 0.50 -8.39 -12.11
CA GLU A 67 1.65 -9.27 -11.89
C GLU A 67 2.59 -8.67 -10.84
N PRO A 68 2.83 -9.36 -9.72
CA PRO A 68 3.78 -8.87 -8.72
C PRO A 68 5.21 -8.95 -9.25
N VAL A 69 5.95 -7.86 -9.06
CA VAL A 69 7.36 -7.76 -9.46
C VAL A 69 8.27 -7.96 -8.25
N GLY A 70 7.97 -7.32 -7.14
CA GLY A 70 8.74 -7.46 -5.91
C GLY A 70 8.61 -6.25 -4.98
N VAL A 71 9.27 -6.33 -3.85
CA VAL A 71 9.31 -5.26 -2.83
C VAL A 71 10.18 -4.11 -3.33
N VAL A 72 9.68 -2.91 -3.27
CA VAL A 72 10.40 -1.72 -3.74
C VAL A 72 10.60 -0.64 -2.69
N ASN A 73 9.88 -0.71 -1.58
CA ASN A 73 9.97 0.32 -0.54
C ASN A 73 9.55 -0.20 0.82
N VAL A 74 10.21 0.28 1.86
CA VAL A 74 9.85 0.01 3.27
C VAL A 74 9.90 1.34 4.01
N ASP A 75 8.80 1.68 4.69
CA ASP A 75 8.70 2.87 5.53
C ASP A 75 8.12 2.52 6.89
N THR A 76 8.32 3.40 7.86
CA THR A 76 7.66 3.33 9.16
C THR A 76 6.69 4.49 9.28
N LEU A 77 5.44 4.19 9.65
CA LEU A 77 4.41 5.18 9.92
C LEU A 77 4.01 5.12 11.37
N ILE A 78 4.20 6.22 12.10
CA ILE A 78 3.75 6.37 13.48
C ILE A 78 2.83 7.58 13.54
N VAL A 79 1.61 7.37 13.97
CA VAL A 79 0.59 8.42 14.11
C VAL A 79 0.28 8.62 15.59
N TYR A 80 0.34 9.86 16.03
CA TYR A 80 0.04 10.24 17.41
C TYR A 80 -1.36 10.88 17.52
N ASP A 81 -1.98 10.72 18.66
CA ASP A 81 -3.18 11.48 19.00
C ASP A 81 -2.80 12.87 19.58
N GLU A 82 -3.81 13.67 19.94
CA GLU A 82 -3.60 15.03 20.48
C GLU A 82 -2.87 15.05 21.82
N ARG A 83 -2.85 13.92 22.53
CA ARG A 83 -2.18 13.74 23.82
C ARG A 83 -0.79 13.14 23.70
N GLU A 84 -0.25 13.07 22.48
CA GLU A 84 1.04 12.49 22.17
C GLU A 84 1.14 10.98 22.43
N ASN A 85 0.00 10.28 22.52
CA ASN A 85 -0.03 8.82 22.57
C ASN A 85 0.04 8.25 21.16
N ILE A 86 0.70 7.09 21.01
CA ILE A 86 0.75 6.40 19.73
C ILE A 86 -0.64 5.86 19.41
N LYS A 87 -1.20 6.33 18.31
CA LYS A 87 -2.50 5.91 17.79
C LYS A 87 -2.37 4.78 16.80
N TYR A 88 -1.39 4.87 15.88
CA TYR A 88 -1.06 3.85 14.89
C TYR A 88 0.44 3.70 14.77
N HIS A 89 0.90 2.46 14.59
CA HIS A 89 2.29 2.16 14.31
C HIS A 89 2.33 1.04 13.26
N TYR A 90 2.85 1.36 12.07
CA TYR A 90 2.95 0.43 10.96
C TYR A 90 4.37 0.36 10.41
N VAL A 91 4.79 -0.85 10.06
CA VAL A 91 5.86 -1.04 9.09
C VAL A 91 5.16 -1.22 7.74
N LEU A 92 5.40 -0.31 6.81
CA LEU A 92 4.75 -0.29 5.50
C LEU A 92 5.71 -0.87 4.46
N ILE A 93 5.25 -1.90 3.76
CA ILE A 93 6.02 -2.59 2.73
C ILE A 93 5.28 -2.47 1.42
N ASP A 94 5.89 -1.83 0.43
CA ASP A 94 5.28 -1.60 -0.87
C ASP A 94 5.78 -2.61 -1.90
N VAL A 95 4.84 -3.28 -2.55
CA VAL A 95 5.08 -4.27 -3.59
C VAL A 95 4.74 -3.65 -4.94
N LEU A 96 5.68 -3.72 -5.89
CA LEU A 96 5.48 -3.26 -7.25
C LEU A 96 4.70 -4.31 -8.04
N TYR A 97 3.70 -3.85 -8.78
CA TYR A 97 2.91 -4.65 -9.73
C TYR A 97 2.97 -4.04 -11.12
N LYS A 98 2.92 -4.89 -12.12
CA LYS A 98 2.84 -4.49 -13.53
C LYS A 98 1.68 -5.20 -14.23
N ASP A 99 1.40 -4.79 -15.47
CA ASP A 99 0.38 -5.39 -16.34
C ASP A 99 -0.99 -5.53 -15.67
N PRO A 100 -1.57 -4.43 -15.14
CA PRO A 100 -2.88 -4.49 -14.52
C PRO A 100 -3.96 -4.87 -15.53
N LYS A 101 -4.86 -5.75 -15.10
CA LYS A 101 -6.00 -6.26 -15.87
C LYS A 101 -7.27 -6.19 -15.04
N GLY A 102 -8.39 -6.19 -15.72
CA GLY A 102 -9.70 -6.20 -15.11
C GLY A 102 -10.34 -4.81 -15.07
N GLU A 103 -11.62 -4.81 -14.81
CA GLU A 103 -12.40 -3.58 -14.66
C GLU A 103 -12.17 -3.01 -13.26
N ILE A 104 -11.69 -1.77 -13.19
CA ILE A 104 -11.52 -1.09 -11.91
C ILE A 104 -12.88 -0.70 -11.32
N ARG A 105 -13.05 -1.01 -10.04
CA ARG A 105 -14.24 -0.65 -9.28
C ARG A 105 -13.88 -0.60 -7.79
N PRO A 106 -14.39 0.41 -7.05
CA PRO A 106 -14.14 0.46 -5.62
C PRO A 106 -14.80 -0.73 -4.92
N GLY A 107 -14.07 -1.33 -3.98
CA GLY A 107 -14.55 -2.42 -3.14
C GLY A 107 -13.97 -2.31 -1.75
N GLY A 108 -14.47 -3.10 -0.78
CA GLY A 108 -14.01 -3.05 0.60
C GLY A 108 -14.05 -1.63 1.16
N ASP A 109 -12.91 -1.15 1.61
CA ASP A 109 -12.77 0.15 2.26
C ASP A 109 -12.44 1.30 1.28
N ALA A 110 -12.53 1.07 -0.01
CA ALA A 110 -12.27 2.09 -1.02
C ALA A 110 -13.55 2.82 -1.43
N LEU A 111 -13.53 4.16 -1.39
CA LEU A 111 -14.64 5.01 -1.85
C LEU A 111 -14.58 5.26 -3.36
N GLU A 112 -13.36 5.41 -3.88
CA GLU A 112 -13.08 5.69 -5.28
C GLU A 112 -11.78 4.98 -5.68
N VAL A 113 -11.64 4.69 -6.97
CA VAL A 113 -10.45 4.04 -7.54
C VAL A 113 -10.17 4.66 -8.91
N GLY A 114 -8.89 4.86 -9.23
CA GLY A 114 -8.51 5.33 -10.55
C GLY A 114 -7.00 5.24 -10.80
N PHE A 115 -6.63 5.31 -12.07
CA PHE A 115 -5.25 5.46 -12.49
C PHE A 115 -4.94 6.94 -12.78
N TYR A 116 -3.82 7.41 -12.25
CA TYR A 116 -3.43 8.82 -12.35
C TYR A 116 -1.97 8.93 -12.74
N ARG A 117 -1.65 9.94 -13.55
CA ARG A 117 -0.25 10.28 -13.82
C ARG A 117 0.41 10.73 -12.53
N LEU A 118 1.70 10.50 -12.41
CA LEU A 118 2.45 10.85 -11.21
C LEU A 118 2.31 12.35 -10.86
N GLU A 119 2.41 13.23 -11.84
CA GLU A 119 2.26 14.67 -11.64
C GLU A 119 0.83 15.06 -11.21
N GLU A 120 -0.20 14.35 -11.66
CA GLU A 120 -1.58 14.57 -11.22
C GLU A 120 -1.76 14.05 -9.78
N ALA A 121 -1.24 12.86 -9.50
CA ALA A 121 -1.31 12.23 -8.19
C ALA A 121 -0.69 13.11 -7.10
N LEU A 122 0.46 13.73 -7.39
CA LEU A 122 1.15 14.61 -6.44
C LEU A 122 0.38 15.89 -6.10
N LYS A 123 -0.63 16.24 -6.88
CA LYS A 123 -1.54 17.37 -6.59
C LYS A 123 -2.79 16.96 -5.82
N MET A 124 -3.02 15.66 -5.63
CA MET A 124 -4.16 15.14 -4.92
C MET A 124 -3.95 15.18 -3.40
N ASP A 125 -5.04 15.05 -2.65
CA ASP A 125 -4.99 14.93 -1.19
C ASP A 125 -4.55 13.53 -0.79
N LEU A 126 -3.25 13.31 -0.82
CA LEU A 126 -2.61 12.03 -0.53
C LEU A 126 -2.39 11.82 0.97
N THR A 127 -2.39 10.56 1.40
CA THR A 127 -1.87 10.22 2.72
C THR A 127 -0.39 10.58 2.78
N THR A 128 0.13 10.87 3.98
CA THR A 128 1.52 11.28 4.18
C THR A 128 2.51 10.25 3.63
N SER A 129 2.27 8.97 3.92
CA SER A 129 3.17 7.89 3.47
C SER A 129 3.16 7.70 1.96
N VAL A 130 2.01 7.83 1.31
CA VAL A 130 1.90 7.70 -0.14
C VAL A 130 2.52 8.91 -0.85
N ARG A 131 2.35 10.11 -0.32
CA ARG A 131 3.05 11.29 -0.83
C ARG A 131 4.56 11.06 -0.80
N GLY A 132 5.08 10.59 0.31
CA GLY A 132 6.49 10.25 0.45
C GLY A 132 6.95 9.21 -0.58
N LEU A 133 6.16 8.16 -0.80
CA LEU A 133 6.46 7.15 -1.81
C LEU A 133 6.52 7.74 -3.22
N LEU A 134 5.51 8.51 -3.61
CA LEU A 134 5.45 9.10 -4.96
C LEU A 134 6.58 10.13 -5.18
N GLU A 135 6.95 10.88 -4.15
CA GLU A 135 8.10 11.79 -4.20
C GLU A 135 9.41 11.01 -4.40
N LYS A 136 9.60 9.89 -3.71
CA LYS A 136 10.75 9.01 -3.91
C LYS A 136 10.84 8.48 -5.34
N ILE A 137 9.70 8.15 -5.95
CA ILE A 137 9.66 7.71 -7.35
C ILE A 137 10.15 8.85 -8.26
N THR A 138 9.66 10.06 -8.04
CA THR A 138 10.07 11.24 -8.81
C THR A 138 11.58 11.51 -8.69
N LEU A 139 12.17 11.22 -7.53
CA LEU A 139 13.59 11.43 -7.26
C LEU A 139 14.46 10.21 -7.60
N ASN A 140 13.90 9.21 -8.28
CA ASN A 140 14.59 7.96 -8.63
C ASN A 140 15.20 7.21 -7.42
N MET A 141 14.51 7.27 -6.27
CA MET A 141 14.96 6.61 -5.04
C MET A 141 14.32 5.22 -4.85
N ILE A 142 13.40 4.83 -5.74
CA ILE A 142 12.71 3.55 -5.69
C ILE A 142 13.27 2.61 -6.76
N PRO A 143 13.70 1.38 -6.40
CA PRO A 143 14.30 0.43 -7.35
C PRO A 143 13.24 -0.29 -8.21
N LEU A 144 12.56 0.45 -9.10
CA LEU A 144 11.48 -0.11 -9.93
C LEU A 144 11.96 -1.19 -10.89
N GLU A 145 13.20 -1.07 -11.41
CA GLU A 145 13.76 -2.03 -12.37
C GLU A 145 14.43 -3.23 -11.69
N LYS A 146 14.82 -3.07 -10.43
CA LYS A 146 15.51 -4.11 -9.66
C LYS A 146 14.99 -4.16 -8.23
N PRO A 147 13.79 -4.73 -8.03
CA PRO A 147 13.21 -4.85 -6.68
C PRO A 147 14.09 -5.66 -5.72
N ILE A 148 13.84 -5.45 -4.44
CA ILE A 148 14.50 -6.19 -3.37
C ILE A 148 14.01 -7.64 -3.39
N HIS A 149 14.93 -8.59 -3.28
CA HIS A 149 14.56 -10.00 -3.12
C HIS A 149 13.91 -10.23 -1.77
N HIS A 150 12.69 -10.72 -1.80
CA HIS A 150 11.93 -11.12 -0.62
C HIS A 150 11.64 -12.62 -0.71
N LYS A 151 11.82 -13.32 0.40
CA LYS A 151 11.56 -14.76 0.48
C LYS A 151 10.84 -15.10 1.77
N THR A 152 9.87 -15.98 1.68
CA THR A 152 9.13 -16.48 2.85
C THR A 152 9.61 -17.89 3.19
N TYR A 153 9.92 -18.11 4.43
CA TYR A 153 10.33 -19.42 4.95
C TYR A 153 9.22 -19.98 5.82
N ARG A 154 8.81 -21.20 5.54
CA ARG A 154 7.83 -21.94 6.34
C ARG A 154 8.42 -23.30 6.71
N TYR A 155 8.47 -23.60 7.99
CA TYR A 155 9.01 -24.87 8.47
C TYR A 155 8.37 -25.25 9.81
N VAL A 156 8.51 -26.52 10.18
CA VAL A 156 8.12 -27.02 11.50
C VAL A 156 9.36 -27.10 12.36
N ASP A 157 9.30 -26.48 13.55
CA ASP A 157 10.39 -26.48 14.53
C ASP A 157 10.23 -27.65 15.52
#